data_f2dba9ce919b00fe7e3c8dc95c14c0e2
#
_entry.id   f2dba9ce919b00fe7e3c8dc95c14c0e2
#
_cell.length_a   1.000
_cell.length_b   1.000
_cell.length_c   1.000
_cell.angle_alpha   90.00
_cell.angle_beta   90.00
_cell.angle_gamma   90.00
#
_symmetry.space_group_name_H-M   'P 1'
#
loop_
_entity.id
_entity.type
_entity.pdbx_description
1 polymer ?
#
loop_
_entity_poly.entity_id
_entity_poly.type
_entity_poly.pdbx_seq_one_letter_code
_entity_poly.pdbx_strand_id
1 'polypeptide(L)'
;MSIKKFNPNTVVKPFNNAYHHCVVIPPNAATLFISGQLGLNLDGTLPQDPQLEADKAWENVIECVQEAGMGTEDIVKITAYLTDEGDYPYFANSRSKFLGDARPASTAILVKALVKKEWRFEIEAVAAKSV
;
A
#
# COMPACT_ATOMS: atom_id res chain seq x y z
N MET A 1 -18.96 5.08 -14.38
CA MET A 1 -18.51 5.85 -13.21
C MET A 1 -17.10 5.45 -12.85
N SER A 2 -16.30 6.41 -12.45
CA SER A 2 -14.93 6.17 -12.03
C SER A 2 -14.84 6.15 -10.51
N ILE A 3 -13.70 5.71 -9.99
CA ILE A 3 -13.37 5.78 -8.56
C ILE A 3 -13.35 7.26 -8.15
N LYS A 4 -13.98 7.57 -7.03
CA LYS A 4 -14.03 8.92 -6.49
C LYS A 4 -13.19 9.00 -5.22
N LYS A 5 -12.23 9.92 -5.21
CA LYS A 5 -11.34 10.14 -4.05
C LYS A 5 -11.57 11.56 -3.53
N PHE A 6 -11.68 11.72 -2.21
CA PHE A 6 -11.94 13.04 -1.66
C PHE A 6 -11.52 13.14 -0.20
N ASN A 7 -11.41 14.41 0.25
CA ASN A 7 -11.08 14.75 1.64
C ASN A 7 -12.15 15.72 2.14
N PRO A 8 -12.94 15.35 3.17
CA PRO A 8 -13.91 16.29 3.73
C PRO A 8 -13.22 17.53 4.29
N ASN A 9 -13.81 18.70 4.08
CA ASN A 9 -13.27 19.96 4.61
C ASN A 9 -13.29 20.03 6.13
N THR A 10 -14.09 19.17 6.77
CA THR A 10 -14.27 19.14 8.22
C THR A 10 -13.27 18.20 8.92
N VAL A 11 -12.38 17.55 8.15
CA VAL A 11 -11.35 16.65 8.69
C VAL A 11 -9.99 17.27 8.40
N VAL A 12 -9.05 17.12 9.31
CA VAL A 12 -7.67 17.60 9.09
C VAL A 12 -7.13 17.02 7.79
N LYS A 13 -6.33 17.82 7.07
CA LYS A 13 -5.75 17.38 5.81
C LYS A 13 -4.93 16.11 5.99
N PRO A 14 -4.87 15.23 4.96
CA PRO A 14 -4.03 14.05 5.03
C PRO A 14 -2.58 14.41 5.32
N PHE A 15 -1.96 13.62 6.21
CA PHE A 15 -0.58 13.82 6.61
C PHE A 15 0.35 13.72 5.39
N ASN A 16 1.20 14.72 5.20
CA ASN A 16 2.15 14.79 4.07
C ASN A 16 1.49 14.72 2.68
N ASN A 17 0.20 14.97 2.59
CA ASN A 17 -0.54 14.85 1.33
C ASN A 17 -0.31 13.48 0.65
N ALA A 18 -0.18 12.42 1.47
CA ALA A 18 0.26 11.12 0.99
C ALA A 18 -0.90 10.20 0.60
N TYR A 19 -2.13 10.56 0.95
CA TYR A 19 -3.31 9.71 0.73
C TYR A 19 -4.57 10.58 0.67
N HIS A 20 -5.70 9.96 0.34
CA HIS A 20 -7.01 10.57 0.51
C HIS A 20 -7.68 9.96 1.73
N HIS A 21 -8.51 10.75 2.41
CA HIS A 21 -9.29 10.23 3.53
C HIS A 21 -10.34 9.23 3.08
N CYS A 22 -10.92 9.44 1.91
CA CYS A 22 -12.06 8.66 1.45
C CYS A 22 -11.92 8.26 0.00
N VAL A 23 -12.38 7.04 -0.30
CA VAL A 23 -12.46 6.53 -1.66
C VAL A 23 -13.80 5.82 -1.81
N VAL A 24 -14.55 6.17 -2.87
CA VAL A 24 -15.78 5.49 -3.22
C VAL A 24 -15.55 4.73 -4.52
N ILE A 25 -15.88 3.45 -4.52
CA ILE A 25 -15.81 2.64 -5.75
C ILE A 25 -17.16 2.63 -6.43
N PRO A 26 -17.20 2.65 -7.77
CA PRO A 26 -18.47 2.67 -8.50
C PRO A 26 -19.19 1.32 -8.42
N PRO A 27 -20.50 1.30 -8.69
CA PRO A 27 -21.20 0.01 -8.84
C PRO A 27 -20.60 -0.76 -10.01
N ASN A 28 -20.70 -2.07 -9.96
CA ASN A 28 -20.20 -2.98 -11.01
C ASN A 28 -18.67 -2.97 -11.16
N ALA A 29 -17.94 -2.47 -10.16
CA ALA A 29 -16.49 -2.60 -10.16
C ALA A 29 -16.08 -3.99 -9.74
N ALA A 30 -15.09 -4.55 -10.43
CA ALA A 30 -14.39 -5.74 -9.93
C ALA A 30 -13.48 -5.30 -8.79
N THR A 31 -13.46 -6.06 -7.71
CA THR A 31 -12.65 -5.75 -6.53
C THR A 31 -11.59 -6.81 -6.33
N LEU A 32 -10.35 -6.36 -6.18
CA LEU A 32 -9.20 -7.22 -5.91
C LEU A 32 -8.77 -7.04 -4.46
N PHE A 33 -8.75 -8.12 -3.70
CA PHE A 33 -8.23 -8.13 -2.34
C PHE A 33 -6.83 -8.75 -2.38
N ILE A 34 -5.85 -8.03 -1.85
CA ILE A 34 -4.46 -8.47 -1.84
C ILE A 34 -4.06 -8.75 -0.39
N SER A 35 -3.67 -9.99 -0.11
CA SER A 35 -3.17 -10.36 1.21
C SER A 35 -1.92 -9.56 1.56
N GLY A 36 -1.57 -9.52 2.84
CA GLY A 36 -0.36 -8.84 3.28
C GLY A 36 0.85 -9.34 2.51
N GLN A 37 1.55 -8.42 1.87
CA GLN A 37 2.76 -8.71 1.10
C GLN A 37 3.97 -8.34 1.93
N LEU A 38 4.88 -9.28 2.05
CA LEU A 38 6.15 -9.10 2.75
C LEU A 38 7.21 -8.64 1.77
N GLY A 39 8.29 -8.08 2.28
CA GLY A 39 9.40 -7.64 1.43
C GLY A 39 10.33 -8.77 1.06
N LEU A 40 9.77 -9.94 0.70
CA LEU A 40 10.56 -11.12 0.35
C LEU A 40 10.79 -11.20 -1.15
N ASN A 41 11.99 -11.62 -1.52
CA ASN A 41 12.32 -11.91 -2.90
C ASN A 41 11.58 -13.16 -3.37
N LEU A 42 11.53 -13.37 -4.68
CA LEU A 42 10.83 -14.52 -5.26
C LEU A 42 11.32 -15.85 -4.71
N ASP A 43 12.61 -15.94 -4.38
CA ASP A 43 13.20 -17.15 -3.81
C ASP A 43 12.96 -17.30 -2.30
N GLY A 44 12.22 -16.36 -1.69
CA GLY A 44 11.89 -16.39 -0.28
C GLY A 44 12.92 -15.72 0.63
N THR A 45 14.01 -15.17 0.08
CA THR A 45 15.02 -14.51 0.89
C THR A 45 14.60 -13.10 1.27
N LEU A 46 15.07 -12.64 2.43
CA LEU A 46 14.79 -11.29 2.95
C LEU A 46 15.96 -10.36 2.62
N PRO A 47 15.71 -9.23 1.93
CA PRO A 47 16.76 -8.22 1.77
C PRO A 47 17.23 -7.72 3.13
N GLN A 48 18.54 -7.56 3.29
CA GLN A 48 19.11 -7.08 4.56
C GLN A 48 18.92 -5.58 4.75
N ASP A 49 18.94 -4.83 3.65
CA ASP A 49 18.74 -3.38 3.67
C ASP A 49 17.26 -3.06 3.84
N PRO A 50 16.88 -2.26 4.86
CA PRO A 50 15.48 -1.91 5.09
C PRO A 50 14.81 -1.23 3.89
N GLN A 51 15.55 -0.38 3.16
CA GLN A 51 14.98 0.28 1.97
C GLN A 51 14.62 -0.75 0.90
N LEU A 52 15.50 -1.73 0.69
CA LEU A 52 15.25 -2.78 -0.30
C LEU A 52 14.10 -3.68 0.12
N GLU A 53 13.98 -3.94 1.42
CA GLU A 53 12.83 -4.71 1.94
C GLU A 53 11.52 -3.95 1.71
N ALA A 54 11.50 -2.66 2.02
CA ALA A 54 10.32 -1.83 1.79
C ALA A 54 9.96 -1.76 0.30
N ASP A 55 10.96 -1.57 -0.55
CA ASP A 55 10.76 -1.56 -2.01
C ASP A 55 10.16 -2.88 -2.46
N LYS A 56 10.65 -4.00 -1.94
CA LYS A 56 10.17 -5.32 -2.35
C LYS A 56 8.74 -5.56 -1.92
N ALA A 57 8.36 -5.11 -0.72
CA ALA A 57 6.99 -5.23 -0.26
C ALA A 57 6.03 -4.48 -1.18
N TRP A 58 6.36 -3.24 -1.55
CA TRP A 58 5.56 -2.46 -2.49
C TRP A 58 5.54 -3.09 -3.88
N GLU A 59 6.70 -3.55 -4.37
CA GLU A 59 6.79 -4.21 -5.66
C GLU A 59 5.88 -5.43 -5.71
N ASN A 60 5.85 -6.23 -4.64
CA ASN A 60 4.98 -7.40 -4.57
C ASN A 60 3.50 -7.03 -4.64
N VAL A 61 3.10 -5.92 -3.99
CA VAL A 61 1.73 -5.41 -4.11
C VAL A 61 1.42 -5.04 -5.57
N ILE A 62 2.32 -4.30 -6.21
CA ILE A 62 2.14 -3.87 -7.61
C ILE A 62 2.05 -5.08 -8.55
N GLU A 63 2.88 -6.10 -8.32
CA GLU A 63 2.81 -7.33 -9.14
C GLU A 63 1.43 -7.98 -9.04
N CYS A 64 0.84 -8.02 -7.85
CA CYS A 64 -0.51 -8.57 -7.67
C CYS A 64 -1.55 -7.73 -8.41
N VAL A 65 -1.43 -6.42 -8.33
CA VAL A 65 -2.35 -5.50 -9.02
C VAL A 65 -2.28 -5.70 -10.53
N GLN A 66 -1.06 -5.78 -11.08
CA GLN A 66 -0.84 -5.94 -12.52
C GLN A 66 -1.33 -7.30 -13.01
N GLU A 67 -1.15 -8.35 -12.23
CA GLU A 67 -1.64 -9.68 -12.61
C GLU A 67 -3.16 -9.72 -12.76
N ALA A 68 -3.86 -8.85 -12.03
CA ALA A 68 -5.33 -8.72 -12.15
C ALA A 68 -5.74 -7.79 -13.29
N GLY A 69 -4.81 -7.28 -14.08
CA GLY A 69 -5.11 -6.34 -15.17
C GLY A 69 -5.43 -4.93 -14.68
N MET A 70 -4.96 -4.57 -13.49
CA MET A 70 -5.20 -3.26 -12.88
C MET A 70 -3.89 -2.48 -12.76
N GLY A 71 -3.98 -1.19 -12.47
CA GLY A 71 -2.83 -0.31 -12.25
C GLY A 71 -2.87 0.34 -10.88
N THR A 72 -1.86 1.15 -10.59
CA THR A 72 -1.76 1.83 -9.29
C THR A 72 -2.94 2.77 -9.03
N GLU A 73 -3.50 3.36 -10.09
CA GLU A 73 -4.67 4.24 -9.98
C GLU A 73 -5.92 3.49 -9.55
N ASP A 74 -5.92 2.16 -9.65
CA ASP A 74 -7.05 1.33 -9.22
C ASP A 74 -6.96 0.93 -7.75
N ILE A 75 -5.83 1.18 -7.09
CA ILE A 75 -5.69 0.89 -5.67
C ILE A 75 -6.58 1.85 -4.88
N VAL A 76 -7.47 1.31 -4.05
CA VAL A 76 -8.43 2.11 -3.28
C VAL A 76 -8.09 2.15 -1.80
N LYS A 77 -7.38 1.15 -1.28
CA LYS A 77 -7.02 1.09 0.14
C LYS A 77 -5.67 0.40 0.32
N ILE A 78 -4.83 1.01 1.14
CA ILE A 78 -3.57 0.44 1.60
C ILE A 78 -3.62 0.36 3.12
N THR A 79 -3.21 -0.77 3.69
CA THR A 79 -2.91 -0.88 5.11
C THR A 79 -1.49 -1.43 5.24
N ALA A 80 -0.64 -0.67 5.92
CA ALA A 80 0.77 -1.03 6.08
C ALA A 80 1.08 -1.25 7.56
N TYR A 81 1.87 -2.28 7.82
CA TYR A 81 2.30 -2.66 9.16
C TYR A 81 3.81 -2.54 9.23
N LEU A 82 4.31 -1.77 10.19
CA LEU A 82 5.73 -1.57 10.43
C LEU A 82 6.05 -2.02 11.85
N THR A 83 7.26 -2.50 12.08
CA THR A 83 7.68 -2.97 13.40
C THR A 83 8.53 -1.95 14.15
N ASP A 84 8.98 -0.88 13.50
CA ASP A 84 9.83 0.13 14.12
C ASP A 84 9.53 1.49 13.52
N GLU A 85 9.34 2.50 14.39
CA GLU A 85 9.09 3.87 13.95
C GLU A 85 10.21 4.40 13.07
N GLY A 86 11.45 4.03 13.35
CA GLY A 86 12.61 4.45 12.58
C GLY A 86 12.62 3.96 11.14
N ASP A 87 11.81 2.96 10.82
CA ASP A 87 11.72 2.40 9.47
C ASP A 87 10.68 3.13 8.60
N TYR A 88 9.91 4.04 9.18
CA TYR A 88 8.88 4.77 8.43
C TYR A 88 9.43 5.50 7.19
N PRO A 89 10.60 6.18 7.25
CA PRO A 89 11.13 6.84 6.05
C PRO A 89 11.36 5.89 4.88
N TYR A 90 11.79 4.66 5.13
CA TYR A 90 11.98 3.66 4.07
C TYR A 90 10.65 3.32 3.41
N PHE A 91 9.63 3.08 4.23
CA PHE A 91 8.27 2.84 3.75
C PHE A 91 7.75 4.02 2.91
N ALA A 92 7.92 5.25 3.41
CA ALA A 92 7.44 6.45 2.72
C ALA A 92 8.16 6.67 1.38
N ASN A 93 9.48 6.43 1.34
CA ASN A 93 10.25 6.55 0.10
C ASN A 93 9.76 5.55 -0.94
N SER A 94 9.54 4.30 -0.53
CA SER A 94 9.04 3.26 -1.43
C SER A 94 7.63 3.58 -1.91
N ARG A 95 6.77 4.06 -1.01
CA ARG A 95 5.41 4.47 -1.38
C ARG A 95 5.43 5.49 -2.50
N SER A 96 6.23 6.54 -2.36
CA SER A 96 6.35 7.57 -3.38
C SER A 96 6.84 7.01 -4.71
N LYS A 97 7.81 6.10 -4.65
CA LYS A 97 8.39 5.48 -5.83
C LYS A 97 7.39 4.62 -6.58
N PHE A 98 6.62 3.80 -5.87
CA PHE A 98 5.75 2.80 -6.50
C PHE A 98 4.34 3.30 -6.77
N LEU A 99 3.80 4.21 -5.96
CA LEU A 99 2.46 4.75 -6.19
C LEU A 99 2.47 5.99 -7.09
N GLY A 100 3.60 6.70 -7.19
CA GLY A 100 3.64 7.94 -7.99
C GLY A 100 2.60 8.93 -7.49
N ASP A 101 1.68 9.33 -8.37
CA ASP A 101 0.63 10.30 -8.03
C ASP A 101 -0.61 9.65 -7.41
N ALA A 102 -0.66 8.33 -7.32
CA ALA A 102 -1.82 7.65 -6.74
C ALA A 102 -1.90 7.95 -5.23
N ARG A 103 -3.10 8.30 -4.78
CA ARG A 103 -3.34 8.66 -3.37
C ARG A 103 -4.56 7.91 -2.85
N PRO A 104 -4.47 6.58 -2.68
CA PRO A 104 -5.59 5.81 -2.14
C PRO A 104 -5.85 6.16 -0.67
N ALA A 105 -6.94 5.67 -0.13
CA ALA A 105 -7.12 5.67 1.32
C ALA A 105 -6.02 4.80 1.93
N SER A 106 -5.43 5.23 3.04
CA SER A 106 -4.24 4.57 3.57
C SER A 106 -4.18 4.67 5.09
N THR A 107 -3.71 3.60 5.71
CA THR A 107 -3.42 3.54 7.14
C THR A 107 -2.07 2.86 7.29
N ALA A 108 -1.18 3.46 8.09
CA ALA A 108 0.09 2.84 8.45
C ALA A 108 0.15 2.78 9.97
N ILE A 109 0.50 1.62 10.51
CA ILE A 109 0.55 1.42 11.96
C ILE A 109 1.82 0.68 12.34
N LEU A 110 2.26 0.93 13.57
CA LEU A 110 3.33 0.16 14.18
C LEU A 110 2.72 -1.01 14.92
N VAL A 111 3.29 -2.18 14.74
CA VAL A 111 2.88 -3.40 15.43
C VAL A 111 4.07 -3.94 16.21
N LYS A 112 3.81 -4.79 17.20
CA LYS A 112 4.85 -5.37 18.04
C LYS A 112 5.84 -6.20 17.23
N ALA A 113 5.33 -7.00 16.29
CA ALA A 113 6.12 -7.84 15.40
C ALA A 113 5.21 -8.35 14.29
N LEU A 114 5.81 -8.70 13.17
CA LEU A 114 5.13 -9.48 12.15
C LEU A 114 5.23 -10.96 12.53
N VAL A 115 4.73 -11.84 11.65
CA VAL A 115 4.72 -13.28 11.97
C VAL A 115 6.13 -13.81 12.26
N LYS A 116 7.16 -13.30 11.56
CA LYS A 116 8.55 -13.55 11.89
C LYS A 116 9.22 -12.26 12.33
N LYS A 117 10.06 -12.36 13.36
CA LYS A 117 10.67 -11.20 14.01
C LYS A 117 11.57 -10.39 13.08
N GLU A 118 12.21 -11.04 12.11
CA GLU A 118 13.14 -10.39 11.19
C GLU A 118 12.43 -9.57 10.11
N TRP A 119 11.12 -9.76 9.92
CA TRP A 119 10.36 -9.00 8.92
C TRP A 119 10.00 -7.63 9.46
N ARG A 120 10.24 -6.57 8.67
CA ARG A 120 10.00 -5.18 9.08
C ARG A 120 8.73 -4.57 8.51
N PHE A 121 8.30 -5.04 7.32
CA PHE A 121 7.19 -4.41 6.59
C PHE A 121 6.23 -5.46 6.07
N GLU A 122 4.94 -5.13 6.18
CA GLU A 122 3.89 -5.91 5.53
C GLU A 122 2.84 -4.94 5.00
N ILE A 123 2.40 -5.11 3.76
CA ILE A 123 1.47 -4.19 3.10
C ILE A 123 0.34 -5.01 2.49
N GLU A 124 -0.89 -4.68 2.87
CA GLU A 124 -2.07 -5.24 2.22
C GLU A 124 -2.81 -4.15 1.46
N ALA A 125 -3.57 -4.53 0.45
CA ALA A 125 -4.23 -3.57 -0.41
C ALA A 125 -5.53 -4.09 -0.95
N VAL A 126 -6.38 -3.14 -1.35
CA VAL A 126 -7.60 -3.41 -2.11
C VAL A 126 -7.55 -2.53 -3.35
N ALA A 127 -7.85 -3.11 -4.51
CA ALA A 127 -7.96 -2.37 -5.76
C ALA A 127 -9.33 -2.63 -6.37
N ALA A 128 -9.81 -1.70 -7.18
CA ALA A 128 -11.10 -1.83 -7.84
C ALA A 128 -11.05 -1.16 -9.20
N LYS A 129 -11.73 -1.76 -10.17
CA LYS A 129 -11.78 -1.24 -11.53
C LYS A 129 -13.13 -1.55 -12.13
N SER A 130 -13.70 -0.55 -12.83
CA SER A 130 -14.97 -0.74 -13.55
C SER A 130 -14.80 -1.79 -14.64
N VAL A 131 -15.76 -2.67 -14.73
CA VAL A 131 -15.78 -3.72 -15.75
C VAL A 131 -16.54 -3.24 -17.00
#